data_8ba4627e1d455e6c0075df6e7272280e
#
_entry.id   8ba4627e1d455e6c0075df6e7272280e
#
_cell.length_a   1.000
_cell.length_b   1.000
_cell.length_c   1.000
_cell.angle_alpha   90.00
_cell.angle_beta   90.00
_cell.angle_gamma   90.00
#
_symmetry.space_group_name_H-M   'P 1'
#
loop_
_entity.id
_entity.type
_entity.pdbx_description
1 polymer ?
#
loop_
_entity_poly.entity_id
_entity_poly.type
_entity_poly.pdbx_seq_one_letter_code
_entity_poly.pdbx_strand_id
1 'polypeptide(L)'
;MRKIFKWAYYQFNGPMIRRRQAMRANMPQANLNDENIRNCRVLPERRQLIDLMPKSAVIAEVGVADGAFSKVIYEVAQPAEMILIDAWHTDAYRPDEKKVRDHFEHPDRAATTKVLKGFSTEVLATFPDGYFDWIYIDTNHSYETTRDELLLAERMVKEGGRILGHDFCLGNISKPAVF
;
A
#
# COMPACT_ATOMS: atom_id res chain seq x y z
N MET A 1 -37.80 16.48 1.08
CA MET A 1 -36.50 16.59 1.72
C MET A 1 -35.36 15.81 1.00
N ARG A 2 -35.46 14.51 0.68
CA ARG A 2 -34.39 13.73 0.01
C ARG A 2 -33.89 14.30 -1.34
N LYS A 3 -34.74 14.93 -2.16
CA LYS A 3 -34.38 15.50 -3.49
C LYS A 3 -33.52 16.77 -3.37
N ILE A 4 -33.78 17.61 -2.38
CA ILE A 4 -33.03 18.88 -2.16
C ILE A 4 -31.62 18.59 -1.67
N PHE A 5 -31.46 17.64 -0.74
CA PHE A 5 -30.14 17.19 -0.27
C PHE A 5 -29.30 16.59 -1.40
N LYS A 6 -29.93 15.81 -2.27
CA LYS A 6 -29.26 15.22 -3.43
C LYS A 6 -28.79 16.28 -4.43
N TRP A 7 -29.63 17.30 -4.68
CA TRP A 7 -29.26 18.41 -5.55
C TRP A 7 -28.09 19.23 -4.98
N ALA A 8 -28.16 19.64 -3.71
CA ALA A 8 -27.09 20.37 -3.04
C ALA A 8 -25.77 19.57 -3.05
N TYR A 9 -25.82 18.26 -2.74
CA TYR A 9 -24.65 17.39 -2.80
C TYR A 9 -23.98 17.40 -4.19
N TYR A 10 -24.75 17.30 -5.28
CA TYR A 10 -24.19 17.32 -6.63
C TYR A 10 -23.69 18.71 -7.05
N GLN A 11 -24.27 19.79 -6.56
CA GLN A 11 -23.78 21.15 -6.83
C GLN A 11 -22.40 21.38 -6.19
N PHE A 12 -22.21 20.97 -4.93
CA PHE A 12 -20.93 21.14 -4.25
C PHE A 12 -19.87 20.12 -4.68
N ASN A 13 -20.25 18.88 -4.90
CA ASN A 13 -19.30 17.81 -5.22
C ASN A 13 -19.21 17.50 -6.73
N GLY A 14 -20.09 18.07 -7.56
CA GLY A 14 -20.15 17.81 -9.00
C GLY A 14 -18.82 18.02 -9.74
N PRO A 15 -18.07 19.10 -9.50
CA PRO A 15 -16.77 19.31 -10.13
C PRO A 15 -15.76 18.21 -9.76
N MET A 16 -15.72 17.81 -8.49
CA MET A 16 -14.83 16.76 -8.00
C MET A 16 -15.22 15.38 -8.56
N ILE A 17 -16.52 15.09 -8.63
CA ILE A 17 -17.03 13.86 -9.23
C ILE A 17 -16.67 13.79 -10.71
N ARG A 18 -16.87 14.88 -11.48
CA ARG A 18 -16.49 14.94 -12.90
C ARG A 18 -14.98 14.79 -13.09
N ARG A 19 -14.15 15.44 -12.26
CA ARG A 19 -12.69 15.29 -12.31
C ARG A 19 -12.27 13.83 -12.07
N ARG A 20 -12.84 13.18 -11.06
CA ARG A 20 -12.60 11.75 -10.78
C ARG A 20 -13.04 10.85 -11.93
N GLN A 21 -14.19 11.14 -12.54
CA GLN A 21 -14.68 10.40 -13.71
C GLN A 21 -13.75 10.56 -14.92
N ALA A 22 -13.27 11.78 -15.19
CA ALA A 22 -12.32 12.05 -16.26
C ALA A 22 -10.97 11.35 -16.01
N MET A 23 -10.44 11.38 -14.78
CA MET A 23 -9.23 10.65 -14.43
C MET A 23 -9.40 9.14 -14.65
N ARG A 24 -10.55 8.57 -14.24
CA ARG A 24 -10.83 7.14 -14.44
C ARG A 24 -10.99 6.75 -15.91
N ALA A 25 -11.59 7.62 -16.73
CA ALA A 25 -11.74 7.36 -18.16
C ALA A 25 -10.39 7.27 -18.90
N ASN A 26 -9.37 7.93 -18.35
CA ASN A 26 -8.01 7.94 -18.91
C ASN A 26 -7.10 6.86 -18.30
N MET A 27 -7.55 6.15 -17.27
CA MET A 27 -6.76 5.04 -16.73
C MET A 27 -6.78 3.84 -17.69
N PRO A 28 -5.62 3.19 -17.90
CA PRO A 28 -5.58 1.96 -18.66
C PRO A 28 -6.56 0.92 -18.11
N GLN A 29 -7.33 0.31 -18.99
CA GLN A 29 -8.21 -0.79 -18.64
C GLN A 29 -7.52 -2.09 -19.00
N ALA A 30 -7.27 -2.95 -18.01
CA ALA A 30 -6.75 -4.28 -18.23
C ALA A 30 -7.69 -5.30 -17.61
N ASN A 31 -8.04 -6.32 -18.37
CA ASN A 31 -8.74 -7.49 -17.85
C ASN A 31 -7.69 -8.52 -17.44
N LEU A 32 -7.84 -9.08 -16.25
CA LEU A 32 -7.07 -10.25 -15.86
C LEU A 32 -7.53 -11.44 -16.72
N ASN A 33 -6.58 -12.13 -17.32
CA ASN A 33 -6.87 -13.37 -18.05
C ASN A 33 -6.94 -14.56 -17.07
N ASP A 34 -7.37 -15.72 -17.56
CA ASP A 34 -7.55 -16.93 -16.74
C ASP A 34 -6.24 -17.39 -16.07
N GLU A 35 -5.09 -17.13 -16.68
CA GLU A 35 -3.79 -17.47 -16.11
C GLU A 35 -3.48 -16.64 -14.88
N ASN A 36 -3.84 -15.35 -14.89
CA ASN A 36 -3.62 -14.44 -13.76
C ASN A 36 -4.50 -14.77 -12.55
N ILE A 37 -5.66 -15.40 -12.76
CA ILE A 37 -6.63 -15.68 -11.69
C ILE A 37 -6.75 -17.17 -11.34
N ARG A 38 -6.08 -18.06 -12.05
CA ARG A 38 -6.17 -19.53 -11.86
C ARG A 38 -5.98 -19.98 -10.42
N ASN A 39 -5.05 -19.35 -9.71
CA ASN A 39 -4.71 -19.65 -8.32
C ASN A 39 -5.26 -18.61 -7.33
N CYS A 40 -6.23 -17.78 -7.76
CA CYS A 40 -6.79 -16.75 -6.94
C CYS A 40 -7.51 -17.35 -5.72
N ARG A 41 -7.26 -16.78 -4.55
CA ARG A 41 -7.93 -17.14 -3.30
C ARG A 41 -8.57 -15.90 -2.69
N VAL A 42 -9.75 -16.06 -2.13
CA VAL A 42 -10.41 -15.00 -1.36
C VAL A 42 -10.09 -15.24 0.11
N LEU A 43 -9.54 -14.23 0.76
CA LEU A 43 -9.24 -14.22 2.18
C LEU A 43 -10.18 -13.26 2.89
N PRO A 44 -10.65 -13.57 4.11
CA PRO A 44 -11.60 -12.70 4.84
C PRO A 44 -10.97 -11.37 5.28
N GLU A 45 -9.66 -11.34 5.54
CA GLU A 45 -8.96 -10.14 6.00
C GLU A 45 -7.46 -10.17 5.64
N ARG A 46 -6.84 -8.99 5.58
CA ARG A 46 -5.43 -8.83 5.20
C ARG A 46 -4.43 -9.48 6.18
N ARG A 47 -4.79 -9.66 7.46
CA ARG A 47 -3.96 -10.40 8.43
C ARG A 47 -3.69 -11.84 7.97
N GLN A 48 -4.69 -12.51 7.40
CA GLN A 48 -4.53 -13.86 6.88
C GLN A 48 -3.63 -13.90 5.65
N LEU A 49 -3.60 -12.82 4.84
CA LEU A 49 -2.65 -12.71 3.75
C LEU A 49 -1.22 -12.70 4.30
N ILE A 50 -0.95 -11.93 5.34
CA ILE A 50 0.38 -11.88 5.98
C ILE A 50 0.75 -13.23 6.60
N ASP A 51 -0.23 -13.96 7.15
CA ASP A 51 0.02 -15.29 7.73
C ASP A 51 0.46 -16.34 6.69
N LEU A 52 0.07 -16.15 5.42
CA LEU A 52 0.52 -16.99 4.30
C LEU A 52 1.93 -16.66 3.79
N MET A 53 2.52 -15.55 4.24
CA MET A 53 3.85 -15.13 3.77
C MET A 53 4.96 -15.88 4.51
N PRO A 54 6.12 -16.04 3.88
CA PRO A 54 7.29 -16.63 4.54
C PRO A 54 7.64 -15.89 5.84
N LYS A 55 7.92 -16.64 6.89
CA LYS A 55 8.45 -16.12 8.15
C LYS A 55 9.97 -15.91 8.04
N SER A 56 10.53 -15.13 8.96
CA SER A 56 11.97 -14.83 8.98
C SER A 56 12.48 -14.29 7.64
N ALA A 57 11.66 -13.56 6.93
CA ALA A 57 11.91 -12.98 5.60
C ALA A 57 12.46 -11.56 5.71
N VAL A 58 13.12 -11.09 4.65
CA VAL A 58 13.47 -9.69 4.43
C VAL A 58 12.32 -9.01 3.70
N ILE A 59 11.68 -8.02 4.32
CA ILE A 59 10.42 -7.46 3.85
C ILE A 59 10.42 -5.94 3.83
N ALA A 60 9.52 -5.36 3.03
CA ALA A 60 9.21 -3.94 3.12
C ALA A 60 7.70 -3.70 3.24
N GLU A 61 7.32 -2.70 4.03
CA GLU A 61 6.01 -2.04 3.98
C GLU A 61 6.21 -0.62 3.44
N VAL A 62 5.50 -0.32 2.36
CA VAL A 62 5.57 0.94 1.62
C VAL A 62 4.24 1.67 1.79
N GLY A 63 4.24 2.74 2.55
CA GLY A 63 3.04 3.40 3.06
C GLY A 63 2.68 2.87 4.45
N VAL A 64 3.25 3.47 5.48
CA VAL A 64 3.20 3.02 6.88
C VAL A 64 2.15 3.76 7.69
N ALA A 65 1.90 5.02 7.35
CA ALA A 65 1.03 5.92 8.09
C ALA A 65 1.35 5.92 9.61
N ASP A 66 0.42 5.52 10.48
CA ASP A 66 0.59 5.46 11.93
C ASP A 66 1.24 4.16 12.45
N GLY A 67 1.58 3.23 11.56
CA GLY A 67 2.20 1.95 11.89
C GLY A 67 1.24 0.90 12.46
N ALA A 68 -0.08 1.12 12.38
CA ALA A 68 -1.04 0.14 12.90
C ALA A 68 -0.95 -1.21 12.19
N PHE A 69 -0.84 -1.20 10.86
CA PHE A 69 -0.69 -2.44 10.11
C PHE A 69 0.74 -2.99 10.15
N SER A 70 1.74 -2.13 10.25
CA SER A 70 3.14 -2.52 10.46
C SER A 70 3.31 -3.44 11.68
N LYS A 71 2.58 -3.15 12.78
CA LYS A 71 2.56 -4.01 13.98
C LYS A 71 2.00 -5.39 13.68
N VAL A 72 0.92 -5.47 12.91
CA VAL A 72 0.33 -6.75 12.48
C VAL A 72 1.33 -7.53 11.63
N ILE A 73 1.98 -6.86 10.68
CA ILE A 73 3.01 -7.47 9.83
C ILE A 73 4.14 -8.02 10.71
N TYR A 74 4.68 -7.21 11.60
CA TYR A 74 5.80 -7.59 12.46
C TYR A 74 5.47 -8.81 13.34
N GLU A 75 4.29 -8.79 13.98
CA GLU A 75 3.85 -9.88 14.87
C GLU A 75 3.56 -11.18 14.13
N VAL A 76 2.93 -11.09 12.96
CA VAL A 76 2.48 -12.26 12.19
C VAL A 76 3.62 -12.83 11.36
N ALA A 77 4.34 -12.01 10.62
CA ALA A 77 5.41 -12.46 9.72
C ALA A 77 6.71 -12.80 10.46
N GLN A 78 6.96 -12.20 11.64
CA GLN A 78 8.22 -12.38 12.40
C GLN A 78 9.44 -12.21 11.48
N PRO A 79 9.61 -11.04 10.84
CA PRO A 79 10.61 -10.83 9.80
C PRO A 79 12.03 -10.92 10.35
N ALA A 80 12.98 -11.38 9.53
CA ALA A 80 14.40 -11.24 9.81
C ALA A 80 14.85 -9.78 9.66
N GLU A 81 14.29 -9.08 8.67
CA GLU A 81 14.47 -7.65 8.48
C GLU A 81 13.18 -7.04 7.94
N MET A 82 12.73 -5.92 8.51
CA MET A 82 11.57 -5.18 8.06
C MET A 82 11.94 -3.72 7.78
N ILE A 83 11.71 -3.29 6.54
CA ILE A 83 11.92 -1.92 6.11
C ILE A 83 10.56 -1.22 6.08
N LEU A 84 10.41 -0.14 6.83
CA LEU A 84 9.23 0.70 6.90
C LEU A 84 9.49 1.99 6.14
N ILE A 85 8.73 2.23 5.06
CA ILE A 85 8.95 3.37 4.15
C ILE A 85 7.70 4.23 4.12
N ASP A 86 7.83 5.50 4.49
CA ASP A 86 6.76 6.50 4.32
C ASP A 86 7.34 7.90 4.16
N ALA A 87 6.64 8.76 3.46
CA ALA A 87 7.06 10.15 3.28
C ALA A 87 6.70 11.04 4.47
N TRP A 88 5.61 10.76 5.18
CA TRP A 88 5.01 11.59 6.24
C TRP A 88 5.04 13.09 5.92
N HIS A 89 4.80 13.42 4.64
CA HIS A 89 5.02 14.77 4.11
C HIS A 89 3.86 15.72 4.38
N THR A 90 2.66 15.22 4.66
CA THR A 90 1.48 16.04 4.95
C THR A 90 1.35 16.33 6.44
N ASP A 91 0.69 17.45 6.79
CA ASP A 91 0.45 17.81 8.20
C ASP A 91 -0.39 16.76 8.95
N ALA A 92 -1.23 16.00 8.24
CA ALA A 92 -2.03 14.93 8.82
C ALA A 92 -1.18 13.72 9.25
N TYR A 93 -0.18 13.34 8.45
CA TYR A 93 0.64 12.16 8.69
C TYR A 93 1.98 12.45 9.39
N ARG A 94 2.46 13.70 9.34
CA ARG A 94 3.75 14.07 9.95
C ARG A 94 3.92 13.65 11.42
N PRO A 95 2.88 13.76 12.30
CA PRO A 95 3.01 13.31 13.68
C PRO A 95 3.18 11.79 13.84
N ASP A 96 2.80 11.02 12.84
CA ASP A 96 2.82 9.56 12.91
C ASP A 96 4.22 8.99 12.73
N GLU A 97 5.12 9.69 12.02
CA GLU A 97 6.54 9.32 11.93
C GLU A 97 7.15 9.06 13.30
N LYS A 98 6.92 9.97 14.24
CA LYS A 98 7.47 9.81 15.60
C LYS A 98 6.91 8.57 16.30
N LYS A 99 5.61 8.29 16.17
CA LYS A 99 4.99 7.10 16.77
C LYS A 99 5.57 5.80 16.21
N VAL A 100 5.81 5.77 14.89
CA VAL A 100 6.41 4.62 14.21
C VAL A 100 7.85 4.42 14.68
N ARG A 101 8.65 5.47 14.71
CA ARG A 101 10.04 5.40 15.19
C ARG A 101 10.13 4.98 16.67
N ASP A 102 9.35 5.61 17.56
CA ASP A 102 9.32 5.26 18.97
C ASP A 102 9.00 3.78 19.20
N HIS A 103 8.19 3.17 18.32
CA HIS A 103 7.81 1.76 18.43
C HIS A 103 8.83 0.81 17.79
N PHE A 104 9.29 1.10 16.57
CA PHE A 104 10.09 0.16 15.78
C PHE A 104 11.60 0.36 15.93
N GLU A 105 12.06 1.55 16.30
CA GLU A 105 13.47 1.81 16.65
C GLU A 105 13.77 1.58 18.15
N HIS A 106 12.78 1.04 18.90
CA HIS A 106 13.02 0.61 20.27
C HIS A 106 14.06 -0.53 20.30
N PRO A 107 14.96 -0.60 21.31
CA PRO A 107 16.05 -1.61 21.35
C PRO A 107 15.61 -3.04 21.10
N ASP A 108 14.40 -3.42 21.51
CA ASP A 108 13.85 -4.78 21.33
C ASP A 108 13.54 -5.11 19.86
N ARG A 109 13.45 -4.12 18.96
CA ARG A 109 13.06 -4.27 17.56
C ARG A 109 14.07 -3.66 16.58
N ALA A 110 14.88 -2.72 17.03
CA ALA A 110 15.81 -1.98 16.18
C ALA A 110 16.83 -2.88 15.44
N ALA A 111 17.08 -4.08 15.96
CA ALA A 111 17.93 -5.04 15.28
C ALA A 111 17.31 -5.64 14.00
N THR A 112 15.98 -5.63 13.90
CA THR A 112 15.21 -6.25 12.81
C THR A 112 14.36 -5.26 12.02
N THR A 113 14.28 -3.99 12.43
CA THR A 113 13.46 -2.98 11.75
C THR A 113 14.27 -1.73 11.39
N LYS A 114 13.94 -1.15 10.23
CA LYS A 114 14.50 0.14 9.78
C LYS A 114 13.37 1.05 9.32
N VAL A 115 13.31 2.27 9.83
CA VAL A 115 12.32 3.28 9.45
C VAL A 115 12.97 4.30 8.52
N LEU A 116 12.57 4.30 7.26
CA LEU A 116 13.10 5.17 6.22
C LEU A 116 12.06 6.20 5.81
N LYS A 117 12.39 7.49 5.99
CA LYS A 117 11.55 8.59 5.56
C LYS A 117 11.91 9.00 4.14
N GLY A 118 10.92 9.03 3.26
CA GLY A 118 11.06 9.47 1.88
C GLY A 118 9.89 9.04 1.02
N PHE A 119 9.83 9.56 -0.19
CA PHE A 119 8.87 9.06 -1.18
C PHE A 119 9.20 7.62 -1.57
N SER A 120 8.16 6.81 -1.70
CA SER A 120 8.26 5.37 -1.94
C SER A 120 9.19 5.01 -3.10
N THR A 121 9.02 5.67 -4.25
CA THR A 121 9.82 5.42 -5.45
C THR A 121 11.28 5.82 -5.30
N GLU A 122 11.58 6.88 -4.54
CA GLU A 122 12.95 7.32 -4.28
C GLU A 122 13.66 6.35 -3.34
N VAL A 123 13.00 5.97 -2.24
CA VAL A 123 13.58 5.08 -1.25
C VAL A 123 13.73 3.66 -1.80
N LEU A 124 12.70 3.12 -2.47
CA LEU A 124 12.79 1.80 -3.10
C LEU A 124 13.95 1.72 -4.09
N ALA A 125 14.16 2.75 -4.91
CA ALA A 125 15.23 2.76 -5.90
C ALA A 125 16.66 2.62 -5.32
N THR A 126 16.83 2.78 -4.02
CA THR A 126 18.13 2.62 -3.34
C THR A 126 18.49 1.18 -3.01
N PHE A 127 17.52 0.26 -3.07
CA PHE A 127 17.75 -1.14 -2.77
C PHE A 127 18.24 -1.92 -4.01
N PRO A 128 19.07 -2.94 -3.81
CA PRO A 128 19.53 -3.78 -4.92
C PRO A 128 18.42 -4.70 -5.42
N ASP A 129 18.59 -5.21 -6.64
CA ASP A 129 17.69 -6.21 -7.22
C ASP A 129 17.68 -7.49 -6.37
N GLY A 130 16.51 -8.10 -6.23
CA GLY A 130 16.34 -9.33 -5.47
C GLY A 130 16.63 -9.21 -3.97
N TYR A 131 16.42 -8.05 -3.38
CA TYR A 131 16.69 -7.84 -1.96
C TYR A 131 15.59 -8.40 -1.06
N PHE A 132 14.30 -8.16 -1.43
CA PHE A 132 13.17 -8.51 -0.58
C PHE A 132 12.59 -9.89 -0.92
N ASP A 133 12.18 -10.62 0.10
CA ASP A 133 11.36 -11.81 -0.07
C ASP A 133 9.93 -11.45 -0.43
N TRP A 134 9.41 -10.35 0.13
CA TRP A 134 8.15 -9.76 -0.27
C TRP A 134 8.04 -8.29 0.13
N ILE A 135 7.16 -7.56 -0.58
CA ILE A 135 6.86 -6.14 -0.36
C ILE A 135 5.35 -5.97 -0.23
N TYR A 136 4.90 -5.15 0.72
CA TYR A 136 3.51 -4.71 0.87
C TYR A 136 3.42 -3.21 0.52
N ILE A 137 2.52 -2.85 -0.42
CA ILE A 137 2.36 -1.48 -0.93
C ILE A 137 0.98 -0.95 -0.55
N ASP A 138 0.92 0.17 0.16
CA ASP A 138 -0.30 0.86 0.61
C ASP A 138 -0.06 2.38 0.68
N THR A 139 0.17 3.02 -0.47
CA THR A 139 0.55 4.43 -0.57
C THR A 139 -0.62 5.34 -0.98
N ASN A 140 -0.40 6.30 -1.86
CA ASN A 140 -1.39 7.31 -2.26
C ASN A 140 -2.41 6.84 -3.31
N HIS A 141 -2.29 5.62 -3.83
CA HIS A 141 -3.18 4.98 -4.81
C HIS A 141 -3.36 5.74 -6.13
N SER A 142 -2.45 6.66 -6.49
CA SER A 142 -2.45 7.24 -7.83
C SER A 142 -1.92 6.21 -8.82
N TYR A 143 -2.45 6.20 -10.05
CA TYR A 143 -2.01 5.27 -11.08
C TYR A 143 -0.50 5.37 -11.33
N GLU A 144 0.01 6.58 -11.43
CA GLU A 144 1.42 6.85 -11.72
C GLU A 144 2.33 6.32 -10.61
N THR A 145 2.01 6.66 -9.36
CA THR A 145 2.80 6.19 -8.21
C THR A 145 2.75 4.67 -8.08
N THR A 146 1.56 4.08 -8.12
CA THR A 146 1.39 2.63 -7.99
C THR A 146 2.10 1.87 -9.11
N ARG A 147 2.02 2.36 -10.36
CA ARG A 147 2.76 1.77 -11.49
C ARG A 147 4.27 1.77 -11.23
N ASP A 148 4.82 2.90 -10.82
CA ASP A 148 6.26 3.06 -10.62
C ASP A 148 6.74 2.24 -9.41
N GLU A 149 5.95 2.17 -8.35
CA GLU A 149 6.20 1.29 -7.19
C GLU A 149 6.19 -0.19 -7.58
N LEU A 150 5.24 -0.63 -8.40
CA LEU A 150 5.17 -2.02 -8.86
C LEU A 150 6.35 -2.39 -9.76
N LEU A 151 6.78 -1.50 -10.67
CA LEU A 151 7.95 -1.72 -11.51
C LEU A 151 9.25 -1.83 -10.68
N LEU A 152 9.38 -1.01 -9.65
CA LEU A 152 10.50 -1.10 -8.71
C LEU A 152 10.42 -2.39 -7.88
N ALA A 153 9.25 -2.72 -7.35
CA ALA A 153 9.05 -3.91 -6.54
C ALA A 153 9.33 -5.20 -7.33
N GLU A 154 8.93 -5.27 -8.62
CA GLU A 154 9.22 -6.42 -9.49
C GLU A 154 10.73 -6.68 -9.61
N ARG A 155 11.54 -5.63 -9.69
CA ARG A 155 12.99 -5.76 -9.74
C ARG A 155 13.61 -6.16 -8.40
N MET A 156 13.07 -5.62 -7.30
CA MET A 156 13.67 -5.76 -5.96
C MET A 156 13.23 -6.99 -5.21
N VAL A 157 12.13 -7.61 -5.62
CA VAL A 157 11.67 -8.87 -5.03
C VAL A 157 12.45 -10.01 -5.64
N LYS A 158 12.88 -10.95 -4.80
CA LYS A 158 13.58 -12.18 -5.21
C LYS A 158 12.72 -13.00 -6.16
N GLU A 159 13.36 -13.83 -6.98
CA GLU A 159 12.65 -14.85 -7.76
C GLU A 159 11.78 -15.72 -6.83
N GLY A 160 10.51 -15.89 -7.20
CA GLY A 160 9.53 -16.60 -6.37
C GLY A 160 9.00 -15.82 -5.16
N GLY A 161 9.48 -14.60 -4.93
CA GLY A 161 8.97 -13.71 -3.90
C GLY A 161 7.55 -13.21 -4.17
N ARG A 162 7.07 -12.26 -3.38
CA ARG A 162 5.68 -11.78 -3.46
C ARG A 162 5.59 -10.26 -3.43
N ILE A 163 4.69 -9.71 -4.24
CA ILE A 163 4.27 -8.31 -4.16
C ILE A 163 2.82 -8.31 -3.69
N LEU A 164 2.58 -7.63 -2.58
CA LEU A 164 1.28 -7.48 -1.96
C LEU A 164 0.86 -6.01 -2.05
N GLY A 165 -0.43 -5.74 -2.00
CA GLY A 165 -0.92 -4.37 -2.03
C GLY A 165 -2.29 -4.25 -1.39
N HIS A 166 -2.68 -3.01 -1.16
CA HIS A 166 -4.00 -2.62 -0.69
C HIS A 166 -4.80 -1.97 -1.83
N ASP A 167 -6.12 -1.91 -1.69
CA ASP A 167 -7.04 -1.21 -2.60
C ASP A 167 -6.99 -1.65 -4.08
N PHE A 168 -6.76 -2.94 -4.33
CA PHE A 168 -6.89 -3.47 -5.67
C PHE A 168 -8.34 -3.39 -6.15
N CYS A 169 -8.57 -2.58 -7.19
CA CYS A 169 -9.89 -2.33 -7.73
C CYS A 169 -9.93 -2.61 -9.24
N LEU A 170 -10.68 -3.64 -9.64
CA LEU A 170 -11.01 -3.86 -11.05
C LEU A 170 -12.16 -2.93 -11.47
N GLY A 171 -11.86 -1.94 -12.32
CA GLY A 171 -12.86 -1.16 -13.03
C GLY A 171 -13.67 -0.17 -12.17
N ASN A 172 -14.86 0.19 -12.61
CA ASN A 172 -15.71 1.22 -12.02
C ASN A 172 -16.14 0.91 -10.58
N ILE A 173 -15.49 1.51 -9.61
CA ILE A 173 -16.10 1.64 -8.29
C ILE A 173 -17.20 2.70 -8.38
N SER A 174 -18.44 2.25 -8.49
CA SER A 174 -19.61 3.10 -8.60
C SER A 174 -20.02 3.79 -7.29
N LYS A 175 -19.37 3.47 -6.17
CA LYS A 175 -19.61 4.07 -4.86
C LYS A 175 -18.31 4.65 -4.32
N PRO A 176 -18.31 5.92 -3.85
CA PRO A 176 -17.18 6.39 -3.05
C PRO A 176 -17.13 5.52 -1.79
N ALA A 177 -15.97 4.95 -1.50
CA ALA A 177 -15.71 4.44 -0.17
C ALA A 177 -15.87 5.63 0.79
N VAL A 178 -16.80 5.55 1.70
CA VAL A 178 -16.95 6.48 2.81
C VAL A 178 -16.03 5.92 3.89
N PHE A 179 -14.88 6.55 4.05
CA PHE A 179 -14.02 6.36 5.19
C PHE A 179 -14.36 7.39 6.26
#